data_7e6b913974e65cdceab63013b852c12e
#
_entry.id   7e6b913974e65cdceab63013b852c12e
#
_cell.length_a   1.000
_cell.length_b   1.000
_cell.length_c   1.000
_cell.angle_alpha   90.00
_cell.angle_beta   90.00
_cell.angle_gamma   90.00
#
_symmetry.space_group_name_H-M   'P 1'
#
loop_
_entity.id
_entity.type
_entity.pdbx_description
1 polymer ?
#
loop_
_entity_poly.entity_id
_entity_poly.type
_entity_poly.pdbx_seq_one_letter_code
_entity_poly.pdbx_strand_id
1 'polypeptide(L)'
;MMTKYILAISGNDIFSGGGLSADLATYTVNGLKGFVAVSCLTAVTEKGFEVFPVDGDIFGQQLDSLADIDFSAIKLGLLPNVEVAEKALTFIKEQKGIPVVLDPVLVCKENHDLEVSALRDELIRFFPYVTIITPNLTEAQLLTQKTIESLEDMKEAAQMLHSMGAQNVVVKGGNRFRKDRALDVFYDGQHFQVLDCPVLDKNNTGAGCTFASSIASQLVLGKTVQEAVSEAKAFVYQAIEHSDDYGVKQNYER
;
A
#
# COMPACT_ATOMS: atom_id res chain seq x y z
N MET A 1 -20.71 -8.87 18.27
CA MET A 1 -19.94 -9.15 17.03
C MET A 1 -18.56 -9.62 17.45
N MET A 2 -17.97 -10.62 16.77
CA MET A 2 -16.58 -10.98 17.02
C MET A 2 -15.66 -9.88 16.49
N THR A 3 -14.60 -9.57 17.25
CA THR A 3 -13.58 -8.60 16.82
C THR A 3 -12.85 -9.14 15.60
N LYS A 4 -12.80 -8.36 14.53
CA LYS A 4 -12.05 -8.69 13.32
C LYS A 4 -10.62 -8.18 13.43
N TYR A 5 -9.66 -9.02 13.10
CA TYR A 5 -8.24 -8.74 13.19
C TYR A 5 -7.67 -8.46 11.80
N ILE A 6 -6.81 -7.47 11.68
CA ILE A 6 -6.13 -7.11 10.45
C ILE A 6 -4.64 -6.90 10.74
N LEU A 7 -3.78 -7.44 9.87
CA LEU A 7 -2.34 -7.32 10.00
C LEU A 7 -1.79 -6.28 9.03
N ALA A 8 -0.94 -5.38 9.52
CA ALA A 8 -0.05 -4.55 8.71
C ALA A 8 1.37 -5.08 8.80
N ILE A 9 1.98 -5.38 7.65
CA ILE A 9 3.41 -5.65 7.50
C ILE A 9 4.01 -4.43 6.79
N SER A 10 4.68 -3.55 7.52
CA SER A 10 5.11 -2.25 6.99
C SER A 10 6.19 -1.60 7.84
N GLY A 11 6.79 -0.53 7.34
CA GLY A 11 7.74 0.27 8.08
C GLY A 11 7.08 1.24 9.07
N ASN A 12 7.82 1.60 10.12
CA ASN A 12 7.46 2.69 11.00
C ASN A 12 7.88 4.02 10.36
N ASP A 13 6.96 4.97 10.22
CA ASP A 13 7.26 6.36 9.86
C ASP A 13 7.45 7.18 11.14
N ILE A 14 8.65 7.74 11.32
CA ILE A 14 8.99 8.51 12.54
C ILE A 14 8.12 9.76 12.73
N PHE A 15 7.59 10.32 11.63
CA PHE A 15 6.68 11.46 11.68
C PHE A 15 5.20 11.07 11.71
N SER A 16 4.91 9.77 11.73
CA SER A 16 3.54 9.23 11.80
C SER A 16 2.61 9.61 10.63
N GLY A 17 3.12 10.24 9.58
CA GLY A 17 2.33 10.59 8.39
C GLY A 17 1.91 9.37 7.58
N GLY A 18 2.79 8.37 7.48
CA GLY A 18 2.60 7.14 6.73
C GLY A 18 2.86 5.88 7.54
N GLY A 19 3.20 4.78 6.83
CA GLY A 19 3.59 3.51 7.43
C GLY A 19 2.57 2.94 8.41
N LEU A 20 3.08 2.26 9.44
CA LEU A 20 2.25 1.60 10.46
C LEU A 20 1.32 2.54 11.21
N SER A 21 1.70 3.81 11.40
CA SER A 21 0.86 4.80 12.07
C SER A 21 -0.42 5.08 11.28
N ALA A 22 -0.30 5.30 9.97
CA ALA A 22 -1.45 5.48 9.09
C ALA A 22 -2.30 4.20 8.99
N ASP A 23 -1.66 3.02 8.97
CA ASP A 23 -2.34 1.74 8.91
C ASP A 23 -3.21 1.53 10.15
N LEU A 24 -2.63 1.65 11.36
CA LEU A 24 -3.35 1.46 12.63
C LEU A 24 -4.47 2.50 12.84
N ALA A 25 -4.22 3.78 12.50
CA ALA A 25 -5.24 4.80 12.55
C ALA A 25 -6.42 4.47 11.64
N THR A 26 -6.15 4.03 10.40
CA THR A 26 -7.18 3.60 9.43
C THR A 26 -7.99 2.41 9.96
N TYR A 27 -7.34 1.41 10.54
CA TYR A 27 -8.03 0.25 11.11
C TYR A 27 -8.93 0.65 12.29
N THR A 28 -8.41 1.50 13.17
CA THR A 28 -9.14 1.97 14.36
C THR A 28 -10.42 2.69 14.00
N VAL A 29 -10.38 3.62 13.03
CA VAL A 29 -11.59 4.37 12.61
C VAL A 29 -12.60 3.49 11.86
N ASN A 30 -12.18 2.34 11.34
CA ASN A 30 -13.06 1.33 10.73
C ASN A 30 -13.53 0.26 11.74
N GLY A 31 -13.23 0.41 13.04
CA GLY A 31 -13.66 -0.52 14.09
C GLY A 31 -12.94 -1.87 14.08
N LEU A 32 -11.74 -1.93 13.49
CA LEU A 32 -10.92 -3.14 13.39
C LEU A 32 -9.78 -3.10 14.41
N LYS A 33 -9.34 -4.27 14.87
CA LYS A 33 -8.14 -4.40 15.71
C LYS A 33 -6.93 -4.68 14.82
N GLY A 34 -6.01 -3.71 14.74
CA GLY A 34 -4.77 -3.82 14.01
C GLY A 34 -3.69 -4.61 14.78
N PHE A 35 -2.99 -5.46 14.05
CA PHE A 35 -1.71 -6.06 14.44
C PHE A 35 -0.63 -5.55 13.50
N VAL A 36 0.64 -5.61 13.93
CA VAL A 36 1.76 -5.13 13.15
C VAL A 36 2.93 -6.11 13.16
N ALA A 37 3.59 -6.23 12.00
CA ALA A 37 4.94 -6.73 11.89
C ALA A 37 5.80 -5.60 11.29
N VAL A 38 6.81 -5.17 12.03
CA VAL A 38 7.64 -4.01 11.66
C VAL A 38 8.73 -4.46 10.72
N SER A 39 8.72 -3.99 9.48
CA SER A 39 9.70 -4.31 8.44
C SER A 39 10.95 -3.41 8.50
N CYS A 40 10.77 -2.15 8.88
CA CYS A 40 11.86 -1.18 9.02
C CYS A 40 11.49 -0.06 9.98
N LEU A 41 12.51 0.63 10.47
CA LEU A 41 12.40 1.89 11.19
C LEU A 41 12.88 3.02 10.28
N THR A 42 12.40 4.24 10.53
CA THR A 42 12.89 5.42 9.83
C THR A 42 13.43 6.45 10.83
N ALA A 43 14.40 7.24 10.39
CA ALA A 43 14.91 8.37 11.16
C ALA A 43 15.41 9.46 10.23
N VAL A 44 15.53 10.68 10.75
CA VAL A 44 16.27 11.77 10.10
C VAL A 44 17.67 11.78 10.66
N THR A 45 18.66 11.63 9.77
CA THR A 45 20.07 11.68 10.09
C THR A 45 20.71 12.91 9.43
N GLU A 46 22.03 13.05 9.52
CA GLU A 46 22.78 14.07 8.77
C GLU A 46 22.66 13.90 7.25
N LYS A 47 22.34 12.68 6.77
CA LYS A 47 22.10 12.36 5.35
C LYS A 47 20.65 12.60 4.91
N GLY A 48 19.78 13.01 5.81
CA GLY A 48 18.36 13.20 5.57
C GLY A 48 17.49 12.05 6.09
N PHE A 49 16.35 11.82 5.46
CA PHE A 49 15.44 10.74 5.85
C PHE A 49 15.99 9.38 5.39
N GLU A 50 16.25 8.50 6.35
CA GLU A 50 16.80 7.16 6.09
C GLU A 50 15.85 6.06 6.58
N VAL A 51 15.93 4.92 5.91
CA VAL A 51 15.18 3.69 6.21
C VAL A 51 16.17 2.63 6.71
N PHE A 52 15.91 2.09 7.89
CA PHE A 52 16.70 1.06 8.54
C PHE A 52 15.91 -0.24 8.57
N PRO A 53 16.25 -1.24 7.73
CA PRO A 53 15.61 -2.56 7.79
C PRO A 53 15.69 -3.16 9.20
N VAL A 54 14.62 -3.80 9.65
CA VAL A 54 14.69 -4.70 10.80
C VAL A 54 15.51 -5.91 10.41
N ASP A 55 16.33 -6.41 11.33
CA ASP A 55 17.08 -7.64 11.15
C ASP A 55 16.16 -8.78 10.68
N GLY A 56 16.62 -9.54 9.69
CA GLY A 56 15.79 -10.56 9.04
C GLY A 56 15.31 -11.65 9.99
N ASP A 57 16.12 -12.08 10.95
CA ASP A 57 15.73 -13.11 11.91
C ASP A 57 14.72 -12.56 12.92
N ILE A 58 14.89 -11.30 13.37
CA ILE A 58 13.92 -10.62 14.23
C ILE A 58 12.59 -10.45 13.47
N PHE A 59 12.64 -10.07 12.21
CA PHE A 59 11.44 -9.94 11.40
C PHE A 59 10.72 -11.30 11.22
N GLY A 60 11.48 -12.38 10.99
CA GLY A 60 10.93 -13.73 10.95
C GLY A 60 10.24 -14.12 12.25
N GLN A 61 10.86 -13.86 13.41
CA GLN A 61 10.26 -14.12 14.72
C GLN A 61 8.98 -13.32 15.00
N GLN A 62 8.86 -12.08 14.45
CA GLN A 62 7.60 -11.35 14.52
C GLN A 62 6.49 -12.09 13.74
N LEU A 63 6.77 -12.56 12.51
CA LEU A 63 5.81 -13.30 11.70
C LEU A 63 5.41 -14.63 12.34
N ASP A 64 6.37 -15.39 12.87
CA ASP A 64 6.13 -16.65 13.60
C ASP A 64 5.21 -16.42 14.80
N SER A 65 5.40 -15.33 15.54
CA SER A 65 4.56 -14.96 16.69
C SER A 65 3.11 -14.64 16.31
N LEU A 66 2.86 -14.33 15.04
CA LEU A 66 1.56 -13.96 14.48
C LEU A 66 0.89 -15.10 13.70
N ALA A 67 1.57 -16.23 13.50
CA ALA A 67 1.14 -17.31 12.60
C ALA A 67 -0.21 -17.95 13.00
N ASP A 68 -0.48 -18.05 14.31
CA ASP A 68 -1.70 -18.66 14.84
C ASP A 68 -2.88 -17.69 14.98
N ILE A 69 -2.72 -16.41 14.55
CA ILE A 69 -3.79 -15.42 14.62
C ILE A 69 -4.66 -15.51 13.37
N ASP A 70 -5.98 -15.66 13.57
CA ASP A 70 -6.97 -15.69 12.49
C ASP A 70 -7.23 -14.26 11.98
N PHE A 71 -6.41 -13.82 11.03
CA PHE A 71 -6.57 -12.53 10.39
C PHE A 71 -7.71 -12.52 9.38
N SER A 72 -8.44 -11.42 9.32
CA SER A 72 -9.49 -11.18 8.32
C SER A 72 -8.96 -10.51 7.04
N ALA A 73 -7.79 -9.87 7.09
CA ALA A 73 -7.04 -9.35 5.95
C ALA A 73 -5.60 -9.01 6.36
N ILE A 74 -4.73 -8.86 5.36
CA ILE A 74 -3.34 -8.40 5.53
C ILE A 74 -3.07 -7.25 4.55
N LYS A 75 -2.40 -6.20 5.02
CA LYS A 75 -1.84 -5.14 4.18
C LYS A 75 -0.33 -5.21 4.24
N LEU A 76 0.30 -5.23 3.10
CA LEU A 76 1.74 -5.10 2.90
C LEU A 76 2.07 -3.67 2.46
N GLY A 77 2.95 -3.00 3.19
CA GLY A 77 3.49 -1.69 2.83
C GLY A 77 4.97 -1.79 2.47
N LEU A 78 5.78 -0.86 3.01
CA LEU A 78 7.21 -0.83 2.73
C LEU A 78 7.92 -2.10 3.22
N LEU A 79 8.51 -2.82 2.27
CA LEU A 79 9.43 -3.93 2.48
C LEU A 79 10.81 -3.44 2.03
N PRO A 80 11.76 -3.18 2.95
CA PRO A 80 12.93 -2.35 2.65
C PRO A 80 14.03 -3.07 1.84
N ASN A 81 14.03 -4.39 1.79
CA ASN A 81 15.00 -5.19 1.06
C ASN A 81 14.43 -6.57 0.68
N VAL A 82 15.19 -7.32 -0.12
CA VAL A 82 14.81 -8.65 -0.62
C VAL A 82 14.60 -9.65 0.52
N GLU A 83 15.47 -9.67 1.53
CA GLU A 83 15.37 -10.63 2.64
C GLU A 83 14.05 -10.50 3.41
N VAL A 84 13.67 -9.27 3.77
CA VAL A 84 12.40 -8.97 4.45
C VAL A 84 11.23 -9.31 3.53
N ALA A 85 11.32 -9.01 2.23
CA ALA A 85 10.29 -9.33 1.26
C ALA A 85 10.10 -10.85 1.09
N GLU A 86 11.16 -11.64 1.02
CA GLU A 86 11.08 -13.11 0.93
C GLU A 86 10.40 -13.74 2.15
N LYS A 87 10.75 -13.27 3.36
CA LYS A 87 10.11 -13.75 4.60
C LYS A 87 8.61 -13.37 4.63
N ALA A 88 8.26 -12.13 4.23
CA ALA A 88 6.87 -11.69 4.11
C ALA A 88 6.11 -12.54 3.08
N LEU A 89 6.70 -12.81 1.91
CA LEU A 89 6.08 -13.65 0.88
C LEU A 89 5.84 -15.08 1.37
N THR A 90 6.78 -15.65 2.10
CA THR A 90 6.63 -16.99 2.70
C THR A 90 5.43 -17.02 3.66
N PHE A 91 5.31 -16.04 4.53
CA PHE A 91 4.18 -15.89 5.45
C PHE A 91 2.85 -15.74 4.69
N ILE A 92 2.80 -14.89 3.66
CA ILE A 92 1.57 -14.66 2.86
C ILE A 92 1.10 -15.92 2.15
N LYS A 93 1.99 -16.76 1.64
CA LYS A 93 1.64 -18.02 0.98
C LYS A 93 0.90 -19.00 1.89
N GLU A 94 1.09 -18.90 3.19
CA GLU A 94 0.41 -19.74 4.19
C GLU A 94 -0.97 -19.19 4.56
N GLN A 95 -1.22 -17.88 4.32
CA GLN A 95 -2.48 -17.20 4.62
C GLN A 95 -3.51 -17.43 3.51
N LYS A 96 -4.28 -18.52 3.62
CA LYS A 96 -5.24 -18.89 2.58
C LYS A 96 -6.63 -18.32 2.83
N GLY A 97 -7.25 -17.80 1.78
CA GLY A 97 -8.67 -17.41 1.79
C GLY A 97 -8.96 -16.04 2.42
N ILE A 98 -7.94 -15.27 2.78
CA ILE A 98 -8.11 -13.90 3.27
C ILE A 98 -7.60 -12.87 2.25
N PRO A 99 -8.20 -11.68 2.19
CA PRO A 99 -7.72 -10.61 1.34
C PRO A 99 -6.32 -10.15 1.74
N VAL A 100 -5.46 -9.96 0.74
CA VAL A 100 -4.13 -9.36 0.89
C VAL A 100 -4.02 -8.14 -0.03
N VAL A 101 -3.66 -6.99 0.53
CA VAL A 101 -3.46 -5.73 -0.19
C VAL A 101 -1.98 -5.40 -0.19
N LEU A 102 -1.38 -5.26 -1.36
CA LEU A 102 0.03 -4.87 -1.52
C LEU A 102 0.12 -3.41 -2.01
N ASP A 103 0.68 -2.54 -1.18
CA ASP A 103 1.19 -1.24 -1.59
C ASP A 103 2.69 -1.41 -1.91
N PRO A 104 3.07 -1.51 -3.20
CA PRO A 104 4.41 -1.92 -3.60
C PRO A 104 5.40 -0.76 -3.51
N VAL A 105 5.65 -0.27 -2.29
CA VAL A 105 6.50 0.88 -2.02
C VAL A 105 7.94 0.57 -2.44
N LEU A 106 8.37 1.17 -3.54
CA LEU A 106 9.74 1.14 -4.02
C LEU A 106 10.41 2.47 -3.66
N VAL A 107 11.15 2.49 -2.55
CA VAL A 107 11.86 3.70 -2.11
C VAL A 107 13.04 3.96 -3.05
N CYS A 108 12.81 4.84 -4.03
CA CYS A 108 13.85 5.34 -4.92
C CYS A 108 14.58 6.51 -4.22
N LYS A 109 15.43 6.25 -3.25
CA LYS A 109 16.40 7.21 -2.76
C LYS A 109 17.79 6.61 -2.91
N GLU A 110 18.52 7.08 -3.92
CA GLU A 110 19.98 6.97 -4.10
C GLU A 110 20.62 5.57 -3.93
N ASN A 111 19.82 4.50 -3.89
CA ASN A 111 20.32 3.14 -3.84
C ASN A 111 20.65 2.69 -5.27
N HIS A 112 21.71 1.92 -5.38
CA HIS A 112 22.18 1.40 -6.65
C HIS A 112 21.05 0.74 -7.44
N ASP A 113 20.92 1.02 -8.73
CA ASP A 113 19.89 0.48 -9.65
C ASP A 113 19.68 -1.03 -9.54
N LEU A 114 20.72 -1.78 -9.13
CA LEU A 114 20.68 -3.22 -8.93
C LEU A 114 19.83 -3.65 -7.72
N GLU A 115 19.86 -2.90 -6.60
CA GLU A 115 19.07 -3.23 -5.40
C GLU A 115 17.59 -2.96 -5.65
N VAL A 116 17.27 -1.86 -6.33
CA VAL A 116 15.90 -1.52 -6.73
C VAL A 116 15.34 -2.58 -7.68
N SER A 117 16.15 -3.05 -8.64
CA SER A 117 15.74 -4.09 -9.58
C SER A 117 15.48 -5.43 -8.88
N ALA A 118 16.32 -5.84 -7.95
CA ALA A 118 16.14 -7.07 -7.19
C ALA A 118 14.89 -7.02 -6.31
N LEU A 119 14.64 -5.89 -5.63
CA LEU A 119 13.44 -5.70 -4.82
C LEU A 119 12.17 -5.66 -5.68
N ARG A 120 12.22 -4.99 -6.85
CA ARG A 120 11.13 -5.01 -7.84
C ARG A 120 10.76 -6.44 -8.23
N ASP A 121 11.75 -7.23 -8.61
CA ASP A 121 11.55 -8.62 -9.06
C ASP A 121 10.96 -9.47 -7.91
N GLU A 122 11.38 -9.22 -6.68
CA GLU A 122 10.81 -9.88 -5.51
C GLU A 122 9.35 -9.47 -5.27
N LEU A 123 9.02 -8.17 -5.38
CA LEU A 123 7.64 -7.69 -5.23
C LEU A 123 6.69 -8.27 -6.28
N ILE A 124 7.15 -8.49 -7.51
CA ILE A 124 6.35 -9.15 -8.56
C ILE A 124 5.97 -10.58 -8.15
N ARG A 125 6.79 -11.28 -7.39
CA ARG A 125 6.48 -12.64 -6.89
C ARG A 125 5.28 -12.70 -5.94
N PHE A 126 4.86 -11.56 -5.37
CA PHE A 126 3.64 -11.47 -4.55
C PHE A 126 2.36 -11.47 -5.37
N PHE A 127 2.37 -11.04 -6.62
CA PHE A 127 1.17 -10.76 -7.41
C PHE A 127 0.16 -11.91 -7.44
N PRO A 128 0.54 -13.18 -7.61
CA PRO A 128 -0.42 -14.30 -7.59
C PRO A 128 -1.07 -14.55 -6.23
N TYR A 129 -0.54 -13.98 -5.15
CA TYR A 129 -0.97 -14.23 -3.77
C TYR A 129 -1.70 -13.06 -3.15
N VAL A 130 -1.84 -11.93 -3.87
CA VAL A 130 -2.50 -10.73 -3.36
C VAL A 130 -3.81 -10.47 -4.09
N THR A 131 -4.79 -9.96 -3.35
CA THR A 131 -6.10 -9.59 -3.89
C THR A 131 -6.00 -8.35 -4.78
N ILE A 132 -5.15 -7.40 -4.41
CA ILE A 132 -4.99 -6.14 -5.14
C ILE A 132 -3.61 -5.54 -4.88
N ILE A 133 -3.07 -4.87 -5.90
CA ILE A 133 -1.86 -4.03 -5.80
C ILE A 133 -2.21 -2.57 -6.06
N THR A 134 -1.50 -1.65 -5.39
CA THR A 134 -1.81 -0.21 -5.43
C THR A 134 -0.60 0.67 -5.77
N PRO A 135 0.14 0.42 -6.87
CA PRO A 135 1.30 1.24 -7.22
C PRO A 135 0.93 2.69 -7.56
N ASN A 136 1.78 3.63 -7.19
CA ASN A 136 1.77 4.97 -7.77
C ASN A 136 2.42 4.95 -9.17
N LEU A 137 2.43 6.11 -9.88
CA LEU A 137 2.99 6.18 -11.23
C LEU A 137 4.44 5.74 -11.31
N THR A 138 5.29 6.18 -10.37
CA THR A 138 6.70 5.83 -10.35
C THR A 138 6.90 4.33 -10.11
N GLU A 139 6.16 3.77 -9.16
CA GLU A 139 6.16 2.34 -8.88
C GLU A 139 5.63 1.52 -10.07
N ALA A 140 4.53 1.96 -10.69
CA ALA A 140 4.00 1.30 -11.89
C ALA A 140 5.00 1.33 -13.06
N GLN A 141 5.71 2.44 -13.28
CA GLN A 141 6.77 2.54 -14.28
C GLN A 141 7.93 1.59 -13.98
N LEU A 142 8.36 1.50 -12.73
CA LEU A 142 9.41 0.58 -12.31
C LEU A 142 8.99 -0.88 -12.49
N LEU A 143 7.79 -1.24 -12.06
CA LEU A 143 7.25 -2.60 -12.14
C LEU A 143 7.07 -3.05 -13.60
N THR A 144 6.53 -2.18 -14.45
CA THR A 144 6.26 -2.49 -15.87
C THR A 144 7.44 -2.21 -16.80
N GLN A 145 8.45 -1.47 -16.34
CA GLN A 145 9.55 -0.94 -17.17
C GLN A 145 9.06 -0.10 -18.35
N LYS A 146 7.94 0.60 -18.17
CA LYS A 146 7.30 1.47 -19.17
C LYS A 146 7.15 2.88 -18.66
N THR A 147 7.28 3.86 -19.54
CA THR A 147 6.94 5.24 -19.25
C THR A 147 5.41 5.41 -19.26
N ILE A 148 4.89 6.19 -18.31
CA ILE A 148 3.45 6.47 -18.17
C ILE A 148 3.28 8.00 -18.24
N GLU A 149 2.73 8.49 -19.34
CA GLU A 149 2.56 9.93 -19.62
C GLU A 149 1.10 10.33 -19.83
N SER A 150 0.20 9.37 -19.87
CA SER A 150 -1.23 9.59 -20.12
C SER A 150 -2.13 8.66 -19.31
N LEU A 151 -3.44 8.95 -19.32
CA LEU A 151 -4.45 8.06 -18.73
C LEU A 151 -4.49 6.69 -19.45
N GLU A 152 -4.27 6.67 -20.76
CA GLU A 152 -4.22 5.42 -21.53
C GLU A 152 -2.99 4.59 -21.14
N ASP A 153 -1.84 5.22 -20.96
CA ASP A 153 -0.64 4.49 -20.47
C ASP A 153 -0.87 3.92 -19.07
N MET A 154 -1.64 4.60 -18.21
CA MET A 154 -2.04 4.05 -16.90
C MET A 154 -2.89 2.79 -17.05
N LYS A 155 -3.82 2.77 -18.00
CA LYS A 155 -4.65 1.58 -18.29
C LYS A 155 -3.80 0.44 -18.84
N GLU A 156 -2.89 0.73 -19.77
CA GLU A 156 -1.95 -0.26 -20.31
C GLU A 156 -1.04 -0.82 -19.21
N ALA A 157 -0.53 0.03 -18.31
CA ALA A 157 0.26 -0.41 -17.17
C ALA A 157 -0.56 -1.30 -16.22
N ALA A 158 -1.82 -0.98 -15.95
CA ALA A 158 -2.70 -1.81 -15.14
C ALA A 158 -2.97 -3.18 -15.76
N GLN A 159 -3.20 -3.24 -17.08
CA GLN A 159 -3.33 -4.51 -17.82
C GLN A 159 -2.04 -5.33 -17.78
N MET A 160 -0.89 -4.67 -17.94
CA MET A 160 0.40 -5.34 -17.89
C MET A 160 0.67 -5.93 -16.50
N LEU A 161 0.43 -5.17 -15.44
CA LEU A 161 0.56 -5.65 -14.07
C LEU A 161 -0.39 -6.81 -13.76
N HIS A 162 -1.61 -6.76 -14.30
CA HIS A 162 -2.55 -7.88 -14.23
C HIS A 162 -2.01 -9.11 -14.97
N SER A 163 -1.46 -8.96 -16.17
CA SER A 163 -0.86 -10.06 -16.94
C SER A 163 0.36 -10.69 -16.23
N MET A 164 1.03 -9.93 -15.35
CA MET A 164 2.12 -10.42 -14.49
C MET A 164 1.61 -11.18 -13.26
N GLY A 165 0.30 -11.32 -13.08
CA GLY A 165 -0.32 -12.17 -12.05
C GLY A 165 -1.16 -11.42 -11.01
N ALA A 166 -1.20 -10.09 -10.99
CA ALA A 166 -2.02 -9.35 -10.04
C ALA A 166 -3.52 -9.51 -10.37
N GLN A 167 -4.33 -9.91 -9.38
CA GLN A 167 -5.77 -10.12 -9.61
C GLN A 167 -6.52 -8.81 -9.89
N ASN A 168 -6.22 -7.77 -9.12
CA ASN A 168 -6.76 -6.43 -9.28
C ASN A 168 -5.62 -5.41 -9.15
N VAL A 169 -5.73 -4.30 -9.85
CA VAL A 169 -4.69 -3.26 -9.90
C VAL A 169 -5.31 -1.88 -9.72
N VAL A 170 -4.73 -1.04 -8.87
CA VAL A 170 -4.97 0.40 -8.89
C VAL A 170 -3.66 1.12 -9.21
N VAL A 171 -3.59 1.80 -10.33
CA VAL A 171 -2.49 2.74 -10.63
C VAL A 171 -2.89 4.12 -10.12
N LYS A 172 -2.18 4.61 -9.11
CA LYS A 172 -2.42 5.93 -8.48
C LYS A 172 -1.73 7.02 -9.29
N GLY A 173 -2.50 7.83 -10.03
CA GLY A 173 -1.97 8.89 -10.90
C GLY A 173 -1.86 10.26 -10.20
N GLY A 174 -2.67 10.49 -9.16
CA GLY A 174 -2.72 11.79 -8.51
C GLY A 174 -3.07 12.90 -9.51
N ASN A 175 -2.44 14.07 -9.36
CA ASN A 175 -2.67 15.24 -10.23
C ASN A 175 -1.69 15.36 -11.42
N ARG A 176 -1.01 14.26 -11.78
CA ARG A 176 0.07 14.27 -12.78
C ARG A 176 -0.41 14.73 -14.15
N PHE A 177 -1.61 14.31 -14.57
CA PHE A 177 -2.14 14.58 -15.91
C PHE A 177 -3.14 15.74 -15.96
N ARG A 178 -3.68 16.12 -14.80
CA ARG A 178 -4.62 17.25 -14.68
C ARG A 178 -4.33 18.03 -13.41
N LYS A 179 -4.14 19.34 -13.52
CA LYS A 179 -3.80 20.19 -12.37
C LYS A 179 -4.93 20.31 -11.35
N ASP A 180 -6.17 20.18 -11.81
CA ASP A 180 -7.39 20.34 -11.03
C ASP A 180 -8.01 19.02 -10.53
N ARG A 181 -7.54 17.88 -11.07
CA ARG A 181 -8.12 16.57 -10.78
C ARG A 181 -7.05 15.53 -10.45
N ALA A 182 -7.30 14.73 -9.41
CA ALA A 182 -6.49 13.57 -9.06
C ALA A 182 -7.15 12.31 -9.60
N LEU A 183 -6.48 11.66 -10.56
CA LEU A 183 -6.98 10.51 -11.29
C LEU A 183 -6.25 9.24 -10.87
N ASP A 184 -6.99 8.17 -10.58
CA ASP A 184 -6.45 6.82 -10.42
C ASP A 184 -7.20 5.87 -11.35
N VAL A 185 -6.56 4.79 -11.76
CA VAL A 185 -7.15 3.76 -12.63
C VAL A 185 -7.22 2.45 -11.88
N PHE A 186 -8.42 1.94 -11.68
CA PHE A 186 -8.67 0.58 -11.20
C PHE A 186 -8.93 -0.36 -12.38
N TYR A 187 -8.41 -1.59 -12.31
CA TYR A 187 -8.62 -2.66 -13.28
C TYR A 187 -8.81 -3.99 -12.57
N ASP A 188 -9.90 -4.71 -12.89
CA ASP A 188 -10.26 -6.00 -12.29
C ASP A 188 -9.93 -7.22 -13.18
N GLY A 189 -9.20 -6.99 -14.28
CA GLY A 189 -8.91 -8.00 -15.30
C GLY A 189 -9.90 -7.99 -16.47
N GLN A 190 -11.03 -7.30 -16.35
CA GLN A 190 -12.06 -7.19 -17.40
C GLN A 190 -12.47 -5.74 -17.65
N HIS A 191 -12.67 -4.96 -16.59
CA HIS A 191 -13.22 -3.61 -16.65
C HIS A 191 -12.29 -2.59 -16.02
N PHE A 192 -12.26 -1.40 -16.60
CA PHE A 192 -11.61 -0.24 -16.02
C PHE A 192 -12.60 0.65 -15.28
N GLN A 193 -12.15 1.20 -14.17
CA GLN A 193 -12.82 2.33 -13.51
C GLN A 193 -11.78 3.45 -13.31
N VAL A 194 -12.11 4.66 -13.76
CA VAL A 194 -11.34 5.86 -13.45
C VAL A 194 -11.93 6.49 -12.19
N LEU A 195 -11.10 6.62 -11.17
CA LEU A 195 -11.44 7.28 -9.92
C LEU A 195 -10.95 8.72 -10.02
N ASP A 196 -11.84 9.67 -9.87
CA ASP A 196 -11.60 11.09 -10.13
C ASP A 196 -12.09 11.94 -8.95
N CYS A 197 -11.22 12.80 -8.40
CA CYS A 197 -11.59 13.77 -7.38
C CYS A 197 -10.84 15.09 -7.59
N PRO A 198 -11.34 16.23 -7.04
CA PRO A 198 -10.62 17.48 -7.07
C PRO A 198 -9.25 17.37 -6.38
N VAL A 199 -8.28 18.14 -6.85
CA VAL A 199 -6.98 18.27 -6.15
C VAL A 199 -7.16 19.20 -4.95
N LEU A 200 -6.62 18.81 -3.83
CA LEU A 200 -6.51 19.64 -2.63
C LEU A 200 -5.08 20.16 -2.52
N ASP A 201 -4.94 21.48 -2.30
CA ASP A 201 -3.64 22.09 -1.97
C ASP A 201 -3.33 21.86 -0.49
N LYS A 202 -3.04 20.61 -0.16
CA LYS A 202 -2.86 20.10 1.21
C LYS A 202 -1.74 19.07 1.26
N ASN A 203 -1.22 18.80 2.46
CA ASN A 203 -0.25 17.75 2.67
C ASN A 203 -0.88 16.37 2.41
N ASN A 204 -0.26 15.58 1.55
CA ASN A 204 -0.72 14.24 1.20
C ASN A 204 0.23 13.12 1.66
N THR A 205 1.18 13.45 2.53
CA THR A 205 2.06 12.43 3.14
C THR A 205 1.22 11.37 3.84
N GLY A 206 1.48 10.10 3.56
CA GLY A 206 0.71 8.96 4.11
C GLY A 206 -0.58 8.62 3.37
N ALA A 207 -1.00 9.40 2.37
CA ALA A 207 -2.21 9.10 1.59
C ALA A 207 -2.17 7.72 0.92
N GLY A 208 -0.99 7.27 0.43
CA GLY A 208 -0.81 5.93 -0.17
C GLY A 208 -1.05 4.80 0.83
N CYS A 209 -0.41 4.86 2.00
CA CYS A 209 -0.61 3.88 3.08
C CYS A 209 -2.07 3.87 3.55
N THR A 210 -2.66 5.06 3.75
CA THR A 210 -4.08 5.21 4.13
C THR A 210 -5.02 4.58 3.09
N PHE A 211 -4.73 4.76 1.78
CA PHE A 211 -5.51 4.17 0.70
C PHE A 211 -5.48 2.64 0.75
N ALA A 212 -4.29 2.04 0.80
CA ALA A 212 -4.14 0.59 0.85
C ALA A 212 -4.77 -0.02 2.11
N SER A 213 -4.60 0.62 3.27
CA SER A 213 -5.19 0.18 4.54
C SER A 213 -6.71 0.37 4.59
N SER A 214 -7.23 1.40 3.93
CA SER A 214 -8.68 1.57 3.76
C SER A 214 -9.26 0.47 2.88
N ILE A 215 -8.63 0.13 1.74
CA ILE A 215 -9.06 -1.02 0.91
C ILE A 215 -9.10 -2.29 1.76
N ALA A 216 -8.02 -2.60 2.49
CA ALA A 216 -7.97 -3.78 3.34
C ALA A 216 -9.09 -3.78 4.38
N SER A 217 -9.37 -2.64 5.01
CA SER A 217 -10.46 -2.48 5.97
C SER A 217 -11.83 -2.71 5.34
N GLN A 218 -12.09 -2.16 4.15
CA GLN A 218 -13.38 -2.32 3.48
C GLN A 218 -13.62 -3.77 3.02
N LEU A 219 -12.56 -4.48 2.60
CA LEU A 219 -12.65 -5.92 2.29
C LEU A 219 -13.02 -6.73 3.54
N VAL A 220 -12.44 -6.43 4.71
CA VAL A 220 -12.82 -7.04 6.00
C VAL A 220 -14.28 -6.77 6.34
N LEU A 221 -14.80 -5.59 5.99
CA LEU A 221 -16.20 -5.19 6.20
C LEU A 221 -17.17 -5.82 5.17
N GLY A 222 -16.68 -6.63 4.21
CA GLY A 222 -17.47 -7.39 3.26
C GLY A 222 -17.80 -6.68 1.96
N LYS A 223 -17.10 -5.59 1.64
CA LYS A 223 -17.22 -4.90 0.34
C LYS A 223 -16.55 -5.71 -0.76
N THR A 224 -17.05 -5.59 -1.98
CA THR A 224 -16.33 -6.04 -3.18
C THR A 224 -15.04 -5.22 -3.36
N VAL A 225 -14.08 -5.72 -4.16
CA VAL A 225 -12.82 -5.01 -4.41
C VAL A 225 -13.09 -3.62 -5.02
N GLN A 226 -14.00 -3.53 -5.98
CA GLN A 226 -14.36 -2.27 -6.63
C GLN A 226 -14.99 -1.27 -5.65
N GLU A 227 -15.91 -1.72 -4.80
CA GLU A 227 -16.49 -0.87 -3.74
C GLU A 227 -15.42 -0.43 -2.74
N ALA A 228 -14.54 -1.35 -2.30
CA ALA A 228 -13.45 -1.06 -1.37
C ALA A 228 -12.50 0.01 -1.92
N VAL A 229 -12.16 -0.06 -3.20
CA VAL A 229 -11.33 0.95 -3.89
C VAL A 229 -12.03 2.30 -3.95
N SER A 230 -13.33 2.33 -4.28
CA SER A 230 -14.11 3.57 -4.35
C SER A 230 -14.26 4.24 -2.97
N GLU A 231 -14.57 3.47 -1.94
CA GLU A 231 -14.65 3.95 -0.55
C GLU A 231 -13.28 4.45 -0.04
N ALA A 232 -12.19 3.73 -0.38
CA ALA A 232 -10.84 4.16 -0.02
C ALA A 232 -10.46 5.49 -0.67
N LYS A 233 -10.84 5.72 -1.94
CA LYS A 233 -10.62 7.01 -2.61
C LYS A 233 -11.32 8.16 -1.88
N ALA A 234 -12.59 7.96 -1.51
CA ALA A 234 -13.36 8.95 -0.77
C ALA A 234 -12.77 9.20 0.63
N PHE A 235 -12.38 8.14 1.33
CA PHE A 235 -11.77 8.23 2.66
C PHE A 235 -10.44 9.00 2.62
N VAL A 236 -9.56 8.69 1.68
CA VAL A 236 -8.28 9.38 1.52
C VAL A 236 -8.47 10.84 1.16
N TYR A 237 -9.46 11.18 0.32
CA TYR A 237 -9.78 12.56 -0.01
C TYR A 237 -10.09 13.37 1.26
N GLN A 238 -10.95 12.82 2.14
CA GLN A 238 -11.27 13.44 3.42
C GLN A 238 -10.05 13.51 4.35
N ALA A 239 -9.24 12.46 4.40
CA ALA A 239 -8.02 12.46 5.21
C ALA A 239 -7.01 13.52 4.76
N ILE A 240 -6.89 13.79 3.44
CA ILE A 240 -6.07 14.87 2.89
C ILE A 240 -6.69 16.24 3.24
N GLU A 241 -8.01 16.39 3.13
CA GLU A 241 -8.70 17.65 3.47
C GLU A 241 -8.43 18.09 4.92
N HIS A 242 -8.27 17.12 5.83
CA HIS A 242 -7.99 17.35 7.24
C HIS A 242 -6.51 17.20 7.64
N SER A 243 -5.59 17.12 6.65
CA SER A 243 -4.16 16.95 6.89
C SER A 243 -3.55 18.10 7.69
N ASP A 244 -2.46 17.79 8.38
CA ASP A 244 -1.61 18.76 9.08
C ASP A 244 -0.18 18.78 8.48
N ASP A 245 0.75 19.40 9.19
CA ASP A 245 2.14 19.53 8.73
C ASP A 245 2.87 18.19 8.57
N TYR A 246 2.39 17.12 9.24
CA TYR A 246 3.04 15.80 9.23
C TYR A 246 2.38 14.80 8.30
N GLY A 247 1.13 15.03 7.87
CA GLY A 247 0.47 14.16 6.91
C GLY A 247 -1.05 14.15 6.97
N VAL A 248 -1.65 13.15 6.34
CA VAL A 248 -3.09 12.99 6.28
C VAL A 248 -3.66 12.53 7.62
N LYS A 249 -4.90 12.96 7.94
CA LYS A 249 -5.55 12.66 9.21
C LYS A 249 -6.73 11.71 9.01
N GLN A 250 -6.61 10.49 9.52
CA GLN A 250 -7.61 9.43 9.34
C GLN A 250 -8.81 9.57 10.30
N ASN A 251 -8.61 10.17 11.47
CA ASN A 251 -9.61 10.30 12.53
C ASN A 251 -10.29 11.69 12.56
N TYR A 252 -10.68 12.20 11.40
CA TYR A 252 -11.50 13.39 11.32
C TYR A 252 -12.93 13.12 11.85
N GLU A 253 -13.58 14.13 12.40
CA GLU A 253 -14.99 14.03 12.82
C GLU A 253 -15.89 13.84 11.58
N ARG A 254 -16.71 12.79 11.61
CA ARG A 254 -17.67 12.46 10.55
C ARG A 254 -19.03 13.06 10.85
#